data_a46b43b656de06ab4d25e146dc039108
#
_entry.id   a46b43b656de06ab4d25e146dc039108
#
_cell.length_a   1.000
_cell.length_b   1.000
_cell.length_c   1.000
_cell.angle_alpha   90.00
_cell.angle_beta   90.00
_cell.angle_gamma   90.00
#
_symmetry.space_group_name_H-M   'P 1'
#
loop_
_entity.id
_entity.type
_entity.pdbx_description
1 polymer ?
#
loop_
_entity_poly.entity_id
_entity_poly.type
_entity_poly.pdbx_seq_one_letter_code
_entity_poly.pdbx_strand_id
1 'polypeptide(L)'
;ICVIVVVVDVLMVLYIRAFNKMRKLKNDLLKEYQSLYEELQYRFKLAEEYLPLVRSYIDAGSLEELNKLINDFKGKVDVNDVANDYYSLNNSMVKVFSIASSNNLSFPDWDKAFNDSLMRIQNSITEYNDEVLKINNLVDMFPSSVVASITGFSKWVYFRTK
;
A
#
# COMPACT_ATOMS: atom_id res chain seq x y z
N ILE A 1 -35.00 -19.71 33.32
CA ILE A 1 -35.12 -18.36 32.70
C ILE A 1 -33.90 -17.52 33.02
N CYS A 2 -33.44 -17.35 34.27
CA CYS A 2 -32.28 -16.55 34.66
C CYS A 2 -30.98 -16.96 33.93
N VAL A 3 -30.71 -18.27 33.80
CA VAL A 3 -29.48 -18.76 33.13
C VAL A 3 -29.46 -18.39 31.65
N ILE A 4 -30.59 -18.46 30.94
CA ILE A 4 -30.68 -18.10 29.50
C ILE A 4 -30.42 -16.62 29.34
N VAL A 5 -30.94 -15.75 30.19
CA VAL A 5 -30.73 -14.30 30.14
C VAL A 5 -29.23 -13.99 30.33
N VAL A 6 -28.58 -14.58 31.33
CA VAL A 6 -27.14 -14.38 31.56
C VAL A 6 -26.29 -14.82 30.35
N VAL A 7 -26.64 -15.97 29.74
CA VAL A 7 -25.92 -16.45 28.54
C VAL A 7 -26.08 -15.48 27.37
N VAL A 8 -27.30 -14.98 27.14
CA VAL A 8 -27.56 -13.98 26.06
C VAL A 8 -26.79 -12.69 26.32
N ASP A 9 -26.75 -12.20 27.55
CA ASP A 9 -26.01 -10.97 27.90
C ASP A 9 -24.50 -11.14 27.64
N VAL A 10 -23.93 -12.30 28.05
CA VAL A 10 -22.51 -12.61 27.78
C VAL A 10 -22.21 -12.64 26.28
N LEU A 11 -23.05 -13.32 25.49
CA LEU A 11 -22.89 -13.38 24.02
C LEU A 11 -22.99 -12.00 23.39
N MET A 12 -23.91 -11.17 23.87
CA MET A 12 -24.05 -9.78 23.37
C MET A 12 -22.81 -8.95 23.70
N VAL A 13 -22.25 -9.05 24.89
CA VAL A 13 -21.00 -8.35 25.26
C VAL A 13 -19.83 -8.81 24.40
N LEU A 14 -19.70 -10.12 24.16
CA LEU A 14 -18.65 -10.66 23.27
C LEU A 14 -18.81 -10.18 21.84
N TYR A 15 -20.02 -10.13 21.31
CA TYR A 15 -20.33 -9.60 19.99
C TYR A 15 -19.91 -8.13 19.87
N ILE A 16 -20.36 -7.28 20.81
CA ILE A 16 -20.05 -5.85 20.79
C ILE A 16 -18.52 -5.60 20.85
N ARG A 17 -17.81 -6.33 21.71
CA ARG A 17 -16.35 -6.21 21.85
C ARG A 17 -15.64 -6.62 20.56
N ALA A 18 -16.03 -7.74 19.96
CA ALA A 18 -15.44 -8.23 18.72
C ALA A 18 -15.71 -7.26 17.57
N PHE A 19 -16.94 -6.77 17.43
CA PHE A 19 -17.33 -5.80 16.41
C PHE A 19 -16.55 -4.49 16.54
N ASN A 20 -16.46 -3.93 17.73
CA ASN A 20 -15.72 -2.68 17.96
C ASN A 20 -14.23 -2.85 17.68
N LYS A 21 -13.65 -4.00 18.04
CA LYS A 21 -12.24 -4.32 17.75
C LYS A 21 -12.00 -4.40 16.24
N MET A 22 -12.85 -5.08 15.48
CA MET A 22 -12.75 -5.18 14.03
C MET A 22 -12.88 -3.82 13.36
N ARG A 23 -13.85 -3.01 13.80
CA ARG A 23 -14.05 -1.65 13.27
C ARG A 23 -12.83 -0.76 13.52
N LYS A 24 -12.24 -0.85 14.72
CA LYS A 24 -11.01 -0.12 15.03
C LYS A 24 -9.87 -0.52 14.11
N LEU A 25 -9.58 -1.84 14.03
CA LEU A 25 -8.50 -2.34 13.15
C LEU A 25 -8.71 -1.99 11.69
N LYS A 26 -9.96 -1.99 11.20
CA LYS A 26 -10.25 -1.52 9.84
C LYS A 26 -9.89 -0.06 9.64
N ASN A 27 -10.20 0.81 10.61
CA ASN A 27 -9.86 2.23 10.54
C ASN A 27 -8.34 2.43 10.60
N ASP A 28 -7.64 1.70 11.47
CA ASP A 28 -6.18 1.74 11.58
C ASP A 28 -5.55 1.28 10.26
N LEU A 29 -6.02 0.19 9.67
CA LEU A 29 -5.57 -0.31 8.37
C LEU A 29 -5.77 0.71 7.23
N LEU A 30 -6.93 1.36 7.17
CA LEU A 30 -7.21 2.36 6.14
C LEU A 30 -6.29 3.57 6.27
N LYS A 31 -5.94 3.95 7.50
CA LYS A 31 -4.99 5.02 7.77
C LYS A 31 -3.58 4.65 7.29
N GLU A 32 -3.12 3.44 7.59
CA GLU A 32 -1.81 2.96 7.14
C GLU A 32 -1.77 2.81 5.61
N TYR A 33 -2.86 2.36 4.98
CA TYR A 33 -2.95 2.34 3.51
C TYR A 33 -2.86 3.74 2.90
N GLN A 34 -3.53 4.71 3.49
CA GLN A 34 -3.46 6.10 3.01
C GLN A 34 -2.04 6.65 3.14
N SER A 35 -1.37 6.42 4.27
CA SER A 35 0.02 6.82 4.49
C SER A 35 0.96 6.19 3.44
N LEU A 36 0.82 4.89 3.19
CA LEU A 36 1.57 4.18 2.15
C LEU A 36 1.30 4.79 0.77
N TYR A 37 0.03 5.06 0.44
CA TYR A 37 -0.35 5.63 -0.84
C TYR A 37 0.23 7.03 -1.07
N GLU A 38 0.30 7.87 -0.05
CA GLU A 38 0.92 9.19 -0.10
C GLU A 38 2.43 9.10 -0.38
N GLU A 39 3.14 8.16 0.25
CA GLU A 39 4.56 7.91 -0.02
C GLU A 39 4.79 7.38 -1.46
N LEU A 40 3.89 6.54 -1.95
CA LEU A 40 3.92 6.08 -3.34
C LEU A 40 3.68 7.23 -4.32
N GLN A 41 2.68 8.07 -4.07
CA GLN A 41 2.42 9.27 -4.89
C GLN A 41 3.65 10.19 -4.96
N TYR A 42 4.32 10.40 -3.82
CA TYR A 42 5.55 11.18 -3.77
C TYR A 42 6.64 10.57 -4.67
N ARG A 43 6.82 9.25 -4.63
CA ARG A 43 7.80 8.55 -5.48
C ARG A 43 7.48 8.66 -6.98
N PHE A 44 6.21 8.52 -7.36
CA PHE A 44 5.78 8.72 -8.74
C PHE A 44 6.00 10.17 -9.21
N LYS A 45 5.76 11.14 -8.33
CA LYS A 45 6.05 12.55 -8.60
C LYS A 45 7.54 12.79 -8.81
N LEU A 46 8.42 12.21 -7.99
CA LEU A 46 9.87 12.28 -8.20
C LEU A 46 10.27 11.71 -9.56
N ALA A 47 9.68 10.61 -10.00
CA ALA A 47 9.93 10.05 -11.32
C ALA A 47 9.45 11.00 -12.43
N GLU A 48 8.26 11.59 -12.29
CA GLU A 48 7.72 12.59 -13.23
C GLU A 48 8.65 13.81 -13.37
N GLU A 49 9.22 14.30 -12.27
CA GLU A 49 10.16 15.43 -12.25
C GLU A 49 11.53 15.09 -12.85
N TYR A 50 11.95 13.81 -12.78
CA TYR A 50 13.23 13.36 -13.31
C TYR A 50 13.23 13.17 -14.83
N LEU A 51 12.12 12.74 -15.41
CA LEU A 51 12.03 12.43 -16.84
C LEU A 51 12.46 13.56 -17.76
N PRO A 52 12.08 14.83 -17.54
CA PRO A 52 12.54 15.94 -18.38
C PRO A 52 14.06 16.11 -18.39
N LEU A 53 14.75 15.78 -17.28
CA LEU A 53 16.20 15.95 -17.13
C LEU A 53 17.00 14.98 -18.01
N VAL A 54 16.41 13.80 -18.27
CA VAL A 54 17.07 12.70 -19.01
C VAL A 54 16.42 12.43 -20.37
N ARG A 55 15.41 13.21 -20.75
CA ARG A 55 14.57 12.99 -21.94
C ARG A 55 15.36 12.81 -23.24
N SER A 56 16.45 13.57 -23.43
CA SER A 56 17.27 13.51 -24.65
C SER A 56 18.13 12.24 -24.74
N TYR A 57 18.21 11.46 -23.70
CA TYR A 57 19.03 10.24 -23.60
C TYR A 57 18.21 8.96 -23.59
N ILE A 58 16.88 9.06 -23.43
CA ILE A 58 15.96 7.93 -23.37
C ILE A 58 15.24 7.82 -24.73
N ASP A 59 15.05 6.60 -25.21
CA ASP A 59 14.25 6.34 -26.40
C ASP A 59 12.78 6.75 -26.21
N ALA A 60 12.12 7.16 -27.28
CA ALA A 60 10.77 7.70 -27.25
C ALA A 60 9.73 6.66 -26.71
N GLY A 61 9.94 5.37 -27.01
CA GLY A 61 9.03 4.31 -26.57
C GLY A 61 9.08 4.09 -25.05
N SER A 62 10.29 3.99 -24.48
CA SER A 62 10.47 3.87 -23.03
C SER A 62 9.96 5.11 -22.28
N LEU A 63 10.13 6.29 -22.86
CA LEU A 63 9.62 7.54 -22.27
C LEU A 63 8.08 7.56 -22.27
N GLU A 64 7.44 7.14 -23.36
CA GLU A 64 5.99 7.07 -23.48
C GLU A 64 5.39 6.04 -22.49
N GLU A 65 6.01 4.85 -22.40
CA GLU A 65 5.59 3.80 -21.46
C GLU A 65 5.65 4.30 -20.01
N LEU A 66 6.74 4.98 -19.63
CA LEU A 66 6.91 5.49 -18.28
C LEU A 66 5.95 6.65 -17.96
N ASN A 67 5.74 7.57 -18.91
CA ASN A 67 4.74 8.62 -18.76
C ASN A 67 3.31 8.04 -18.60
N LYS A 68 2.98 7.01 -19.38
CA LYS A 68 1.70 6.32 -19.27
C LYS A 68 1.55 5.69 -17.87
N LEU A 69 2.56 4.97 -17.39
CA LEU A 69 2.56 4.36 -16.07
C LEU A 69 2.34 5.40 -14.96
N ILE A 70 3.04 6.54 -15.03
CA ILE A 70 2.89 7.63 -14.05
C ILE A 70 1.48 8.21 -14.07
N ASN A 71 0.89 8.39 -15.26
CA ASN A 71 -0.46 8.93 -15.39
C ASN A 71 -1.52 7.91 -14.94
N ASP A 72 -1.35 6.64 -15.29
CA ASP A 72 -2.28 5.56 -14.96
C ASP A 72 -2.31 5.26 -13.45
N PHE A 73 -1.23 5.54 -12.73
CA PHE A 73 -1.18 5.41 -11.26
C PHE A 73 -2.14 6.37 -10.57
N LYS A 74 -2.38 7.56 -11.13
CA LYS A 74 -3.25 8.58 -10.52
C LYS A 74 -4.69 8.08 -10.43
N GLY A 75 -5.20 7.93 -9.19
CA GLY A 75 -6.60 7.53 -8.93
C GLY A 75 -6.82 6.02 -8.77
N LYS A 76 -5.78 5.19 -8.84
CA LYS A 76 -5.91 3.76 -8.48
C LYS A 76 -6.10 3.59 -6.99
N VAL A 77 -6.97 2.66 -6.61
CA VAL A 77 -7.29 2.34 -5.21
C VAL A 77 -7.09 0.87 -4.86
N ASP A 78 -7.06 -0.03 -5.84
CA ASP A 78 -6.83 -1.45 -5.60
C ASP A 78 -5.38 -1.70 -5.20
N VAL A 79 -5.18 -2.41 -4.08
CA VAL A 79 -3.86 -2.67 -3.50
C VAL A 79 -2.94 -3.43 -4.45
N ASN A 80 -3.47 -4.40 -5.22
CA ASN A 80 -2.68 -5.19 -6.15
C ASN A 80 -2.24 -4.36 -7.36
N ASP A 81 -3.14 -3.52 -7.89
CA ASP A 81 -2.83 -2.64 -9.01
C ASP A 81 -1.77 -1.61 -8.62
N VAL A 82 -1.92 -1.01 -7.43
CA VAL A 82 -0.95 -0.05 -6.88
C VAL A 82 0.42 -0.71 -6.65
N ALA A 83 0.44 -1.94 -6.13
CA ALA A 83 1.69 -2.70 -5.93
C ALA A 83 2.37 -3.05 -7.25
N ASN A 84 1.61 -3.46 -8.27
CA ASN A 84 2.13 -3.75 -9.60
C ASN A 84 2.72 -2.50 -10.28
N ASP A 85 2.04 -1.36 -10.17
CA ASP A 85 2.54 -0.10 -10.72
C ASP A 85 3.82 0.36 -10.02
N TYR A 86 3.88 0.26 -8.70
CA TYR A 86 5.09 0.55 -7.93
C TYR A 86 6.27 -0.33 -8.35
N TYR A 87 6.05 -1.63 -8.54
CA TYR A 87 7.07 -2.56 -9.04
C TYR A 87 7.52 -2.18 -10.45
N SER A 88 6.57 -1.88 -11.35
CA SER A 88 6.86 -1.47 -12.73
C SER A 88 7.65 -0.17 -12.79
N LEU A 89 7.29 0.81 -11.94
CA LEU A 89 8.03 2.07 -11.82
C LEU A 89 9.49 1.82 -11.41
N ASN A 90 9.72 1.03 -10.37
CA ASN A 90 11.07 0.76 -9.89
C ASN A 90 11.94 0.09 -10.98
N ASN A 91 11.40 -0.89 -11.69
CA ASN A 91 12.11 -1.55 -12.78
C ASN A 91 12.44 -0.60 -13.94
N SER A 92 11.51 0.27 -14.30
CA SER A 92 11.73 1.27 -15.35
C SER A 92 12.75 2.32 -14.90
N MET A 93 12.69 2.77 -13.66
CA MET A 93 13.65 3.74 -13.12
C MET A 93 15.07 3.19 -13.01
N VAL A 94 15.27 1.90 -12.74
CA VAL A 94 16.61 1.28 -12.78
C VAL A 94 17.23 1.40 -14.17
N LYS A 95 16.45 1.21 -15.23
CA LYS A 95 16.92 1.40 -16.61
C LYS A 95 17.29 2.86 -16.88
N VAL A 96 16.42 3.78 -16.43
CA VAL A 96 16.65 5.24 -16.59
C VAL A 96 17.93 5.68 -15.88
N PHE A 97 18.16 5.21 -14.65
CA PHE A 97 19.42 5.50 -13.92
C PHE A 97 20.66 4.93 -14.62
N SER A 98 20.55 3.72 -15.17
CA SER A 98 21.65 3.14 -15.94
C SER A 98 22.01 3.99 -17.15
N ILE A 99 21.00 4.51 -17.87
CA ILE A 99 21.21 5.43 -19.01
C ILE A 99 21.84 6.74 -18.56
N ALA A 100 21.34 7.35 -17.47
CA ALA A 100 21.89 8.59 -16.92
C ALA A 100 23.37 8.41 -16.54
N SER A 101 23.69 7.34 -15.82
CA SER A 101 25.07 7.00 -15.42
C SER A 101 25.99 6.78 -16.61
N SER A 102 25.52 6.08 -17.65
CA SER A 102 26.29 5.84 -18.86
C SER A 102 26.61 7.13 -19.66
N ASN A 103 25.79 8.15 -19.49
CA ASN A 103 25.98 9.47 -20.09
C ASN A 103 26.64 10.49 -19.15
N ASN A 104 27.21 10.05 -18.02
CA ASN A 104 27.82 10.89 -16.98
C ASN A 104 26.88 11.98 -16.42
N LEU A 105 25.57 11.72 -16.42
CA LEU A 105 24.60 12.62 -15.81
C LEU A 105 24.51 12.29 -14.30
N SER A 106 24.52 13.32 -13.47
CA SER A 106 24.43 13.18 -12.02
C SER A 106 23.48 14.23 -11.44
N PHE A 107 22.53 13.77 -10.64
CA PHE A 107 21.53 14.59 -9.96
C PHE A 107 21.47 14.22 -8.47
N PRO A 108 22.50 14.56 -7.67
CA PRO A 108 22.68 14.02 -6.31
C PRO A 108 21.49 14.26 -5.37
N ASP A 109 20.88 15.44 -5.44
CA ASP A 109 19.74 15.78 -4.59
C ASP A 109 18.51 14.95 -4.93
N TRP A 110 18.29 14.70 -6.22
CA TRP A 110 17.20 13.89 -6.70
C TRP A 110 17.45 12.41 -6.39
N ASP A 111 18.66 11.91 -6.63
CA ASP A 111 19.07 10.53 -6.31
C ASP A 111 18.86 10.24 -4.83
N LYS A 112 19.24 11.19 -3.96
CA LYS A 112 19.01 11.09 -2.52
C LYS A 112 17.51 11.04 -2.19
N ALA A 113 16.72 11.98 -2.72
CA ALA A 113 15.27 12.02 -2.46
C ALA A 113 14.57 10.73 -2.90
N PHE A 114 14.98 10.17 -4.05
CA PHE A 114 14.43 8.92 -4.58
C PHE A 114 14.80 7.71 -3.72
N ASN A 115 16.04 7.64 -3.23
CA ASN A 115 16.47 6.57 -2.32
C ASN A 115 15.83 6.70 -0.93
N ASP A 116 15.71 7.92 -0.39
CA ASP A 116 15.02 8.16 0.88
C ASP A 116 13.53 7.77 0.80
N SER A 117 12.88 8.02 -0.36
CA SER A 117 11.50 7.59 -0.58
C SER A 117 11.34 6.07 -0.55
N LEU A 118 12.35 5.31 -1.03
CA LEU A 118 12.33 3.85 -0.97
C LEU A 118 12.25 3.34 0.45
N MET A 119 13.05 3.90 1.36
CA MET A 119 13.07 3.49 2.77
C MET A 119 11.74 3.81 3.46
N ARG A 120 11.16 4.99 3.19
CA ARG A 120 9.85 5.34 3.76
C ARG A 120 8.74 4.41 3.26
N ILE A 121 8.72 4.10 1.97
CA ILE A 121 7.75 3.17 1.39
C ILE A 121 7.90 1.78 1.99
N GLN A 122 9.12 1.26 2.17
CA GLN A 122 9.33 -0.04 2.80
C GLN A 122 8.80 -0.10 4.23
N ASN A 123 9.00 0.96 5.02
CA ASN A 123 8.44 1.07 6.36
C ASN A 123 6.90 1.08 6.31
N SER A 124 6.30 1.91 5.45
CA SER A 124 4.85 2.00 5.31
C SER A 124 4.22 0.68 4.79
N ILE A 125 4.91 -0.06 3.92
CA ILE A 125 4.48 -1.41 3.49
C ILE A 125 4.46 -2.37 4.69
N THR A 126 5.47 -2.31 5.55
CA THR A 126 5.55 -3.15 6.74
C THR A 126 4.40 -2.81 7.70
N GLU A 127 4.18 -1.53 8.00
CA GLU A 127 3.10 -1.06 8.87
C GLU A 127 1.72 -1.46 8.34
N TYR A 128 1.46 -1.25 7.04
CA TYR A 128 0.22 -1.70 6.40
C TYR A 128 0.04 -3.22 6.50
N ASN A 129 1.06 -4.00 6.17
CA ASN A 129 0.98 -5.46 6.20
C ASN A 129 0.80 -6.01 7.62
N ASP A 130 1.34 -5.36 8.64
CA ASP A 130 1.12 -5.72 10.04
C ASP A 130 -0.34 -5.50 10.44
N GLU A 131 -0.99 -4.42 9.99
CA GLU A 131 -2.43 -4.21 10.22
C GLU A 131 -3.28 -5.23 9.45
N VAL A 132 -2.90 -5.57 8.20
CA VAL A 132 -3.54 -6.66 7.44
C VAL A 132 -3.46 -7.98 8.19
N LEU A 133 -2.30 -8.32 8.75
CA LEU A 133 -2.11 -9.53 9.54
C LEU A 133 -3.04 -9.56 10.77
N LYS A 134 -3.13 -8.44 11.52
CA LYS A 134 -3.96 -8.32 12.71
C LYS A 134 -5.44 -8.52 12.37
N ILE A 135 -5.95 -7.88 11.33
CA ILE A 135 -7.36 -7.97 10.94
C ILE A 135 -7.69 -9.36 10.37
N ASN A 136 -6.80 -9.96 9.57
CA ASN A 136 -7.00 -11.28 9.00
C ASN A 136 -7.03 -12.36 10.10
N ASN A 137 -6.13 -12.29 11.08
CA ASN A 137 -6.14 -13.16 12.23
C ASN A 137 -7.45 -13.01 13.05
N LEU A 138 -7.92 -11.77 13.22
CA LEU A 138 -9.14 -11.52 13.98
C LEU A 138 -10.37 -12.10 13.27
N VAL A 139 -10.43 -12.02 11.94
CA VAL A 139 -11.52 -12.60 11.14
C VAL A 139 -11.56 -14.14 11.26
N ASP A 140 -10.41 -14.78 11.47
CA ASP A 140 -10.32 -16.25 11.62
C ASP A 140 -10.56 -16.75 13.04
N MET A 141 -10.44 -15.90 14.06
CA MET A 141 -10.48 -16.32 15.48
C MET A 141 -11.87 -16.20 16.08
N PHE A 142 -12.32 -17.25 16.79
CA PHE A 142 -13.54 -17.18 17.64
C PHE A 142 -13.32 -16.21 18.83
N PRO A 143 -14.32 -15.40 19.24
CA PRO A 143 -15.67 -15.27 18.67
C PRO A 143 -15.78 -14.31 17.49
N SER A 144 -14.71 -13.63 17.11
CA SER A 144 -14.69 -12.60 16.05
C SER A 144 -15.06 -13.16 14.67
N SER A 145 -14.70 -14.41 14.37
CA SER A 145 -15.05 -15.07 13.11
C SER A 145 -16.58 -15.16 12.89
N VAL A 146 -17.34 -15.40 13.96
CA VAL A 146 -18.81 -15.40 13.90
C VAL A 146 -19.33 -13.99 13.60
N VAL A 147 -18.78 -12.99 14.27
CA VAL A 147 -19.16 -11.58 14.07
C VAL A 147 -18.78 -11.13 12.65
N ALA A 148 -17.60 -11.50 12.15
CA ALA A 148 -17.14 -11.21 10.80
C ALA A 148 -18.09 -11.79 9.75
N SER A 149 -18.51 -13.04 9.92
CA SER A 149 -19.46 -13.71 9.01
C SER A 149 -20.82 -13.00 8.96
N ILE A 150 -21.34 -12.54 10.11
CA ILE A 150 -22.64 -11.86 10.20
C ILE A 150 -22.56 -10.44 9.64
N THR A 151 -21.44 -9.74 9.83
CA THR A 151 -21.29 -8.32 9.47
C THR A 151 -20.64 -8.09 8.11
N GLY A 152 -20.25 -9.16 7.41
CA GLY A 152 -19.60 -9.07 6.10
C GLY A 152 -18.16 -8.57 6.15
N PHE A 153 -17.49 -8.63 7.31
CA PHE A 153 -16.06 -8.39 7.38
C PHE A 153 -15.30 -9.51 6.66
N SER A 154 -14.44 -9.13 5.73
CA SER A 154 -13.60 -10.05 4.96
C SER A 154 -12.13 -9.82 5.22
N LYS A 155 -11.30 -10.77 4.80
CA LYS A 155 -9.85 -10.63 4.83
C LYS A 155 -9.38 -9.53 3.88
N TRP A 156 -8.29 -8.88 4.26
CA TRP A 156 -7.62 -7.85 3.48
C TRP A 156 -6.39 -8.40 2.77
N VAL A 157 -6.06 -7.76 1.65
CA VAL A 157 -4.94 -8.16 0.78
C VAL A 157 -3.66 -7.50 1.26
N TYR A 158 -2.58 -8.29 1.36
CA TYR A 158 -1.25 -7.76 1.65
C TYR A 158 -0.70 -6.97 0.45
N PHE A 159 0.00 -5.88 0.75
CA PHE A 159 0.81 -5.20 -0.25
C PHE A 159 2.05 -6.06 -0.53
N ARG A 160 2.12 -6.66 -1.71
CA ARG A 160 3.22 -7.53 -2.13
C ARG A 160 3.83 -6.98 -3.40
N THR A 161 5.12 -6.64 -3.32
CA THR A 161 5.95 -6.41 -4.50
C THR A 161 6.44 -7.77 -5.00
N LYS A 162 6.25 -8.03 -6.28
CA LYS A 162 6.75 -9.25 -6.92
C LYS A 162 8.26 -9.17 -7.13
#